data_499b3a6633dd33d77a982b92ee974191
#
_entry.id   499b3a6633dd33d77a982b92ee974191
#
_cell.length_a   1.000
_cell.length_b   1.000
_cell.length_c   1.000
_cell.angle_alpha   90.00
_cell.angle_beta   90.00
_cell.angle_gamma   90.00
#
_symmetry.space_group_name_H-M   'P 1'
#
loop_
_entity.id
_entity.type
_entity.pdbx_description
1 polymer ?
#
loop_
_entity_poly.entity_id
_entity_poly.type
_entity_poly.pdbx_seq_one_letter_code
_entity_poly.pdbx_strand_id
1 'polypeptide(L)'
;SLAQLDHGSAARAGLVMSRAARAIERAVGAERVYCLSFCEVDRQLHFHLFPRSRRLLEAYEAATATTGEPVNGPLLFEWARTTFTGGRALPDGFPSVADTCLRIRRALAATAAVGQGDDVP
;
A
#
# COMPACT_ATOMS: atom_id res chain seq x y z
N SER A 1 9.82 -17.46 6.56
CA SER A 1 8.75 -17.46 5.55
C SER A 1 7.39 -17.36 6.22
N LEU A 2 6.35 -17.06 5.45
CA LEU A 2 4.97 -16.98 5.95
C LEU A 2 4.52 -18.29 6.62
N ALA A 3 4.94 -19.42 6.08
CA ALA A 3 4.64 -20.75 6.60
C ALA A 3 5.27 -21.07 7.97
N GLN A 4 6.20 -20.25 8.44
CA GLN A 4 6.91 -20.44 9.71
C GLN A 4 6.32 -19.58 10.84
N LEU A 5 5.32 -18.76 10.56
CA LEU A 5 4.65 -17.97 11.59
C LEU A 5 3.79 -18.90 12.47
N ASP A 6 3.90 -18.71 13.80
CA ASP A 6 2.92 -19.25 14.72
C ASP A 6 1.56 -18.57 14.56
N HIS A 7 0.51 -19.19 15.09
CA HIS A 7 -0.87 -18.69 14.98
C HIS A 7 -1.03 -17.25 15.48
N GLY A 8 -0.43 -16.92 16.62
CA GLY A 8 -0.52 -15.58 17.20
C GLY A 8 0.19 -14.54 16.36
N SER A 9 1.36 -14.85 15.83
CA SER A 9 2.11 -13.99 14.93
C SER A 9 1.39 -13.79 13.58
N ALA A 10 0.79 -14.85 13.02
CA ALA A 10 0.01 -14.75 11.79
C ALA A 10 -1.24 -13.86 11.97
N ALA A 11 -1.96 -14.02 13.09
CA ALA A 11 -3.11 -13.18 13.41
C ALA A 11 -2.72 -11.71 13.59
N ARG A 12 -1.63 -11.43 14.31
CA ARG A 12 -1.10 -10.07 14.48
C ARG A 12 -0.67 -9.45 13.16
N ALA A 13 0.02 -10.20 12.29
CA ALA A 13 0.41 -9.73 10.98
C ALA A 13 -0.81 -9.35 10.13
N GLY A 14 -1.85 -10.18 10.11
CA GLY A 14 -3.10 -9.89 9.44
C GLY A 14 -3.77 -8.61 9.94
N LEU A 15 -3.83 -8.42 11.26
CA LEU A 15 -4.39 -7.22 11.87
C LEU A 15 -3.58 -5.96 11.50
N VAL A 16 -2.25 -6.02 11.58
CA VAL A 16 -1.37 -4.90 11.21
C VAL A 16 -1.53 -4.56 9.73
N MET A 17 -1.54 -5.55 8.83
CA MET A 17 -1.77 -5.33 7.40
C MET A 17 -3.12 -4.68 7.12
N SER A 18 -4.19 -5.15 7.75
CA SER A 18 -5.53 -4.58 7.61
C SER A 18 -5.59 -3.12 8.07
N ARG A 19 -4.98 -2.80 9.22
CA ARG A 19 -4.88 -1.43 9.73
C ARG A 19 -4.05 -0.54 8.81
N ALA A 20 -2.92 -1.03 8.34
CA ALA A 20 -2.05 -0.30 7.43
C ALA A 20 -2.73 -0.03 6.08
N ALA A 21 -3.42 -1.01 5.50
CA ALA A 21 -4.18 -0.83 4.26
C ALA A 21 -5.25 0.25 4.41
N ARG A 22 -6.07 0.20 5.48
CA ARG A 22 -7.08 1.25 5.76
C ARG A 22 -6.48 2.63 5.96
N ALA A 23 -5.34 2.73 6.64
CA ALA A 23 -4.65 4.00 6.84
C ALA A 23 -4.13 4.56 5.51
N ILE A 24 -3.59 3.72 4.65
CA ILE A 24 -3.12 4.09 3.31
C ILE A 24 -4.30 4.54 2.44
N GLU A 25 -5.41 3.79 2.39
CA GLU A 25 -6.61 4.17 1.64
C GLU A 25 -7.09 5.57 2.02
N ARG A 26 -7.19 5.86 3.32
CA ARG A 26 -7.60 7.19 3.83
C ARG A 26 -6.58 8.28 3.53
N ALA A 27 -5.29 7.99 3.67
CA ALA A 27 -4.23 8.99 3.55
C ALA A 27 -4.01 9.46 2.12
N VAL A 28 -4.13 8.55 1.14
CA VAL A 28 -3.82 8.83 -0.27
C VAL A 28 -5.00 8.67 -1.22
N GLY A 29 -6.19 8.37 -0.71
CA GLY A 29 -7.38 8.16 -1.54
C GLY A 29 -7.23 6.94 -2.46
N ALA A 30 -6.60 5.87 -1.96
CA ALA A 30 -6.43 4.66 -2.75
C ALA A 30 -7.76 3.91 -2.89
N GLU A 31 -8.08 3.48 -4.11
CA GLU A 31 -9.24 2.62 -4.40
C GLU A 31 -8.95 1.15 -4.05
N ARG A 32 -7.66 0.78 -4.05
CA ARG A 32 -7.17 -0.56 -3.69
C ARG A 32 -5.78 -0.43 -3.06
N VAL A 33 -5.47 -1.33 -2.15
CA VAL A 33 -4.09 -1.53 -1.66
C VAL A 33 -3.69 -2.97 -1.98
N TYR A 34 -2.71 -3.11 -2.85
CA TYR A 34 -2.14 -4.42 -3.15
C TYR A 34 -1.14 -4.80 -2.05
N CYS A 35 -1.19 -6.04 -1.62
CA CYS A 35 -0.24 -6.61 -0.68
C CYS A 35 0.64 -7.62 -1.41
N LEU A 36 1.94 -7.39 -1.40
CA LEU A 36 2.93 -8.18 -2.14
C LEU A 36 4.01 -8.66 -1.18
N SER A 37 4.46 -9.90 -1.32
CA SER A 37 5.55 -10.46 -0.54
C SER A 37 6.34 -11.43 -1.42
N PHE A 38 7.53 -11.03 -1.84
CA PHE A 38 8.39 -11.86 -2.69
C PHE A 38 9.51 -12.50 -1.89
N CYS A 39 10.14 -11.79 -0.95
CA CYS A 39 11.23 -12.26 -0.07
C CYS A 39 12.41 -12.90 -0.81
N GLU A 40 12.69 -12.45 -2.04
CA GLU A 40 13.76 -13.04 -2.89
C GLU A 40 15.15 -12.51 -2.51
N VAL A 41 15.29 -11.21 -2.34
CA VAL A 41 16.55 -10.56 -1.99
C VAL A 41 16.75 -10.55 -0.48
N ASP A 42 15.77 -10.01 0.25
CA ASP A 42 15.71 -10.12 1.71
C ASP A 42 14.82 -11.31 2.08
N ARG A 43 15.41 -12.32 2.69
CA ARG A 43 14.70 -13.55 3.11
C ARG A 43 13.83 -13.35 4.35
N GLN A 44 13.94 -12.22 5.04
CA GLN A 44 13.03 -11.87 6.13
C GLN A 44 11.63 -11.67 5.58
N LEU A 45 10.63 -12.18 6.29
CA LEU A 45 9.25 -11.98 5.90
C LEU A 45 8.89 -10.49 5.97
N HIS A 46 8.56 -9.92 4.84
CA HIS A 46 8.11 -8.54 4.71
C HIS A 46 7.00 -8.41 3.67
N PHE A 47 6.22 -7.36 3.80
CA PHE A 47 5.10 -7.07 2.91
C PHE A 47 5.25 -5.66 2.35
N HIS A 48 5.04 -5.53 1.05
CA HIS A 48 4.90 -4.25 0.37
C HIS A 48 3.42 -3.93 0.24
N LEU A 49 3.00 -2.79 0.73
CA LEU A 49 1.63 -2.29 0.54
C LEU A 49 1.66 -1.21 -0.53
N PHE A 50 1.12 -1.52 -1.69
CA PHE A 50 1.12 -0.65 -2.86
C PHE A 50 -0.26 -0.04 -3.10
N PRO A 51 -0.43 1.28 -2.90
CA PRO A 51 -1.70 1.97 -3.11
C PRO A 51 -1.97 2.22 -4.59
N ARG A 52 -3.12 1.77 -5.07
CA ARG A 52 -3.66 2.14 -6.37
C ARG A 52 -4.67 3.25 -6.21
N SER A 53 -4.27 4.48 -6.45
CA SER A 53 -5.18 5.62 -6.58
C SER A 53 -5.66 5.78 -8.02
N ARG A 54 -6.79 6.48 -8.20
CA ARG A 54 -7.30 6.83 -9.54
C ARG A 54 -6.24 7.54 -10.37
N ARG A 55 -5.58 8.54 -9.80
CA ARG A 55 -4.52 9.30 -10.47
C ARG A 55 -3.34 8.44 -10.92
N LEU A 56 -2.92 7.47 -10.10
CA LEU A 56 -1.85 6.56 -10.49
C LEU A 56 -2.27 5.67 -11.66
N LEU A 57 -3.51 5.20 -11.64
CA LEU A 57 -4.05 4.40 -12.73
C LEU A 57 -4.11 5.20 -14.03
N GLU A 58 -4.64 6.43 -13.99
CA GLU A 58 -4.70 7.32 -15.16
C GLU A 58 -3.31 7.61 -15.75
N ALA A 59 -2.31 7.83 -14.89
CA ALA A 59 -0.93 8.01 -15.34
C ALA A 59 -0.35 6.75 -16.00
N TYR A 60 -0.66 5.58 -15.47
CA TYR A 60 -0.27 4.29 -16.05
C TYR A 60 -0.93 4.07 -17.41
N GLU A 61 -2.25 4.22 -17.49
CA GLU A 61 -3.02 4.05 -18.72
C GLU A 61 -2.54 4.99 -19.84
N ALA A 62 -2.27 6.26 -19.49
CA ALA A 62 -1.72 7.23 -20.44
C ALA A 62 -0.32 6.83 -20.93
N ALA A 63 0.53 6.31 -20.05
CA ALA A 63 1.89 5.90 -20.39
C ALA A 63 1.96 4.61 -21.21
N THR A 64 0.97 3.74 -21.09
CA THR A 64 0.94 2.40 -21.73
C THR A 64 -0.10 2.28 -22.84
N ALA A 65 -0.88 3.32 -23.10
CA ALA A 65 -2.00 3.33 -24.04
C ALA A 65 -3.05 2.23 -23.79
N THR A 66 -3.30 1.90 -22.51
CA THR A 66 -4.24 0.84 -22.08
C THR A 66 -5.54 1.39 -21.51
N THR A 67 -5.91 2.61 -21.84
CA THR A 67 -7.15 3.25 -21.35
C THR A 67 -8.37 2.42 -21.68
N GLY A 68 -9.16 2.09 -20.65
CA GLY A 68 -10.37 1.27 -20.80
C GLY A 68 -10.14 -0.24 -20.77
N GLU A 69 -8.89 -0.70 -20.67
CA GLU A 69 -8.59 -2.11 -20.47
C GLU A 69 -8.75 -2.53 -19.02
N PRO A 70 -8.97 -3.82 -18.73
CA PRO A 70 -8.95 -4.33 -17.37
C PRO A 70 -7.60 -4.11 -16.69
N VAL A 71 -7.61 -3.59 -15.47
CA VAL A 71 -6.39 -3.25 -14.73
C VAL A 71 -5.59 -4.51 -14.40
N ASN A 72 -4.36 -4.59 -14.90
CA ASN A 72 -3.38 -5.60 -14.52
C ASN A 72 -2.53 -5.07 -13.36
N GLY A 73 -2.85 -5.49 -12.12
CA GLY A 73 -2.17 -5.03 -10.91
C GLY A 73 -0.65 -5.28 -10.89
N PRO A 74 -0.16 -6.47 -11.23
CA PRO A 74 1.26 -6.76 -11.38
C PRO A 74 1.99 -5.83 -12.35
N LEU A 75 1.44 -5.59 -13.53
CA LEU A 75 2.05 -4.68 -14.52
C LEU A 75 2.03 -3.22 -14.05
N LEU A 76 0.95 -2.77 -13.42
CA LEU A 76 0.87 -1.44 -12.82
C LEU A 76 1.94 -1.26 -11.72
N PHE A 77 2.11 -2.25 -10.85
CA PHE A 77 3.14 -2.22 -9.81
C PHE A 77 4.54 -2.14 -10.40
N GLU A 78 4.87 -2.98 -11.38
CA GLU A 78 6.18 -2.99 -12.02
C GLU A 78 6.47 -1.68 -12.76
N TRP A 79 5.49 -1.16 -13.48
CA TRP A 79 5.61 0.15 -14.12
C TRP A 79 5.87 1.27 -13.11
N ALA A 80 5.11 1.32 -12.02
CA ALA A 80 5.29 2.35 -11.01
C ALA A 80 6.67 2.23 -10.33
N ARG A 81 7.09 1.02 -10.03
CA ARG A 81 8.39 0.73 -9.43
C ARG A 81 9.54 1.20 -10.34
N THR A 82 9.47 0.94 -11.63
CA THR A 82 10.52 1.33 -12.58
C THR A 82 10.47 2.82 -12.93
N THR A 83 9.28 3.40 -12.97
CA THR A 83 9.10 4.81 -13.34
C THR A 83 9.52 5.77 -12.24
N PHE A 84 9.19 5.46 -10.96
CA PHE A 84 9.36 6.39 -9.84
C PHE A 84 10.53 6.04 -8.90
N THR A 85 11.36 5.06 -9.23
CA THR A 85 12.63 4.81 -8.51
C THR A 85 13.77 5.69 -9.04
N GLY A 86 14.83 5.81 -8.24
CA GLY A 86 16.03 6.54 -8.68
C GLY A 86 15.91 8.08 -8.61
N GLY A 87 15.04 8.60 -7.73
CA GLY A 87 14.95 10.06 -7.50
C GLY A 87 14.19 10.83 -8.58
N ARG A 88 13.46 10.15 -9.46
CA ARG A 88 12.56 10.83 -10.40
C ARG A 88 11.46 11.55 -9.65
N ALA A 89 11.18 12.78 -10.05
CA ALA A 89 10.07 13.55 -9.51
C ALA A 89 8.74 12.84 -9.81
N LEU A 90 7.87 12.82 -8.79
CA LEU A 90 6.48 12.42 -9.00
C LEU A 90 5.80 13.43 -9.95
N PRO A 91 4.84 12.98 -10.76
CA PRO A 91 4.07 13.89 -11.60
C PRO A 91 3.39 14.99 -10.78
N ASP A 92 3.12 16.13 -11.43
CA ASP A 92 2.45 17.25 -10.80
C ASP A 92 1.13 16.82 -10.12
N GLY A 93 0.91 17.35 -8.93
CA GLY A 93 -0.27 17.09 -8.14
C GLY A 93 -0.20 15.82 -7.26
N PHE A 94 0.88 15.05 -7.29
CA PHE A 94 1.12 14.03 -6.27
C PHE A 94 1.68 14.68 -4.99
N PRO A 95 1.24 14.25 -3.81
CA PRO A 95 1.83 14.75 -2.56
C PRO A 95 3.29 14.30 -2.45
N SER A 96 4.10 15.07 -1.74
CA SER A 96 5.47 14.67 -1.44
C SER A 96 5.49 13.37 -0.61
N VAL A 97 6.62 12.65 -0.67
CA VAL A 97 6.80 11.44 0.17
C VAL A 97 6.67 11.79 1.65
N ALA A 98 7.23 12.94 2.09
CA ALA A 98 7.14 13.39 3.47
C ALA A 98 5.69 13.65 3.91
N ASP A 99 4.90 14.35 3.10
CA ASP A 99 3.48 14.60 3.37
C ASP A 99 2.67 13.30 3.40
N THR A 100 2.95 12.40 2.46
CA THR A 100 2.31 11.08 2.41
C THR A 100 2.59 10.27 3.67
N CYS A 101 3.84 10.20 4.10
CA CYS A 101 4.23 9.54 5.34
C CYS A 101 3.53 10.15 6.57
N LEU A 102 3.45 11.48 6.64
CA LEU A 102 2.78 12.16 7.74
C LEU A 102 1.27 11.84 7.76
N ARG A 103 0.60 11.85 6.61
CA ARG A 103 -0.82 11.48 6.50
C ARG A 103 -1.07 10.03 6.92
N ILE A 104 -0.24 9.09 6.48
CA ILE A 104 -0.35 7.67 6.86
C ILE A 104 -0.15 7.50 8.37
N ARG A 105 0.85 8.15 8.96
CA ARG A 105 1.08 8.11 10.43
C ARG A 105 -0.13 8.62 11.20
N ARG A 106 -0.73 9.74 10.80
CA ARG A 106 -1.94 10.28 11.41
C ARG A 106 -3.12 9.33 11.28
N ALA A 107 -3.32 8.74 10.11
CA ALA A 107 -4.39 7.77 9.88
C ALA A 107 -4.20 6.49 10.72
N LEU A 108 -2.97 5.99 10.86
CA LEU A 108 -2.65 4.86 11.74
C LEU A 108 -2.94 5.15 13.20
N ALA A 109 -2.57 6.34 13.70
CA ALA A 109 -2.85 6.74 15.07
C ALA A 109 -4.37 6.81 15.33
N ALA A 110 -5.15 7.35 14.41
CA ALA A 110 -6.60 7.42 14.52
C ALA A 110 -7.27 6.02 14.54
N THR A 111 -6.73 5.06 13.77
CA THR A 111 -7.27 3.69 13.78
C THR A 111 -6.91 2.90 15.04
N ALA A 112 -5.84 3.25 15.74
CA ALA A 112 -5.48 2.64 17.02
C ALA A 112 -6.43 3.07 18.15
N ALA A 113 -6.93 4.31 18.12
CA ALA A 113 -7.84 4.83 19.13
C ALA A 113 -9.26 4.20 19.06
N VAL A 114 -9.70 3.79 17.88
CA VAL A 114 -11.03 3.18 17.69
C VAL A 114 -11.07 1.70 18.09
N GLY A 115 -9.94 1.01 18.08
CA GLY A 115 -9.87 -0.43 18.40
C GLY A 115 -9.79 -0.77 19.89
N GLN A 116 -9.80 0.21 20.80
CA GLN A 116 -9.80 0.01 22.25
C GLN A 116 -11.20 0.04 22.89
N GLY A 117 -12.25 0.20 22.09
CA GLY A 117 -13.63 0.35 22.58
C GLY A 117 -14.52 -0.87 22.47
N ASP A 118 -14.11 -1.94 21.80
CA ASP A 118 -14.98 -3.11 21.51
C ASP A 118 -14.62 -4.40 22.26
N ASP A 119 -13.88 -4.31 23.35
CA ASP A 119 -13.78 -5.39 24.34
C ASP A 119 -14.87 -5.17 25.40
N VAL A 120 -16.11 -5.56 25.08
CA VAL A 120 -17.18 -5.78 26.05
C VAL A 120 -17.73 -7.18 25.83
N PRO A 121 -18.05 -7.89 26.88
CA PRO A 121 -17.88 -9.32 27.19
C PRO A 121 -18.71 -10.29 26.38
#